data_40b3de254e8cf651fee0073f1366ed94
#
_entry.id   40b3de254e8cf651fee0073f1366ed94
#
_cell.length_a   1.000
_cell.length_b   1.000
_cell.length_c   1.000
_cell.angle_alpha   90.00
_cell.angle_beta   90.00
_cell.angle_gamma   90.00
#
_symmetry.space_group_name_H-M   'P 1'
#
loop_
_entity.id
_entity.type
_entity.pdbx_description
1 polymer ?
#
loop_
_entity_poly.entity_id
_entity_poly.type
_entity_poly.pdbx_seq_one_letter_code
_entity_poly.pdbx_strand_id
1 'polypeptide(L)'
;MSDKIKILAIESSCDETAAAVVENGRCVKSNIISSQIELHKLYGGVVPEIASRKHVEKVNFVVREALKEAGETLDSIDAIAVTYGPGLVGALLVGVAEAKALAFAKNKPLVGVHHIEGHICANYIEHPDLEPVSYTHLRAHETEAD
;
A
#
# COMPACT_ATOMS: atom_id res chain seq x y z
N MET A 1 6.53 11.05 -25.58
CA MET A 1 7.13 10.44 -24.43
C MET A 1 6.15 10.42 -23.29
N SER A 2 5.80 9.27 -22.81
CA SER A 2 4.84 9.21 -21.72
C SER A 2 5.59 9.35 -20.40
N ASP A 3 5.23 10.35 -19.64
CA ASP A 3 5.77 10.57 -18.30
C ASP A 3 5.01 9.71 -17.31
N LYS A 4 5.09 8.39 -17.51
CA LYS A 4 4.42 7.43 -16.64
C LYS A 4 5.23 7.26 -15.38
N ILE A 5 4.65 7.67 -14.27
CA ILE A 5 5.23 7.49 -12.94
C ILE A 5 4.73 6.18 -12.37
N LYS A 6 5.66 5.28 -12.05
CA LYS A 6 5.36 3.94 -11.52
C LYS A 6 5.82 3.86 -10.09
N ILE A 7 4.92 3.49 -9.21
CA ILE A 7 5.19 3.39 -7.78
C ILE A 7 4.95 1.96 -7.32
N LEU A 8 5.93 1.41 -6.61
CA LEU A 8 5.78 0.16 -5.87
C LEU A 8 5.28 0.50 -4.48
N ALA A 9 4.09 0.03 -4.14
CA ALA A 9 3.46 0.30 -2.86
C ALA A 9 3.42 -0.95 -1.99
N ILE A 10 3.68 -0.79 -0.70
CA ILE A 10 3.71 -1.88 0.29
C ILE A 10 2.76 -1.56 1.44
N GLU A 11 1.92 -2.53 1.80
CA GLU A 11 0.97 -2.41 2.90
C GLU A 11 1.09 -3.60 3.84
N SER A 12 1.31 -3.33 5.12
CA SER A 12 1.44 -4.38 6.16
C SER A 12 0.83 -3.95 7.50
N SER A 13 -0.22 -3.13 7.47
CA SER A 13 -0.75 -2.50 8.69
C SER A 13 -1.48 -3.43 9.64
N CYS A 14 -1.98 -4.57 9.20
CA CYS A 14 -2.71 -5.50 10.06
C CYS A 14 -2.43 -6.98 9.71
N ASP A 15 -3.37 -7.64 9.04
CA ASP A 15 -3.32 -9.09 8.79
C ASP A 15 -3.10 -9.46 7.33
N GLU A 16 -2.90 -8.49 6.47
CA GLU A 16 -2.58 -8.70 5.07
C GLU A 16 -1.21 -8.11 4.74
N THR A 17 -0.41 -8.88 4.01
CA THR A 17 0.83 -8.38 3.41
C THR A 17 0.54 -8.15 1.94
N ALA A 18 0.66 -6.94 1.47
CA ALA A 18 0.32 -6.62 0.10
C ALA A 18 1.39 -5.74 -0.56
N ALA A 19 1.54 -5.93 -1.86
CA ALA A 19 2.34 -5.05 -2.68
C ALA A 19 1.65 -4.84 -4.03
N ALA A 20 1.77 -3.65 -4.57
CA ALA A 20 1.13 -3.27 -5.82
C ALA A 20 2.05 -2.36 -6.62
N VAL A 21 1.93 -2.41 -7.94
CA VAL A 21 2.55 -1.42 -8.82
C VAL A 21 1.42 -0.58 -9.40
N VAL A 22 1.49 0.72 -9.15
CA VAL A 22 0.48 1.68 -9.59
C VAL A 22 1.12 2.71 -10.49
N GLU A 23 0.49 2.99 -11.62
CA GLU A 23 0.97 3.94 -12.61
C GLU A 23 0.11 5.19 -12.58
N ASN A 24 0.75 6.34 -12.48
CA ASN A 24 0.11 7.66 -12.46
C ASN A 24 -0.99 7.80 -11.40
N GLY A 25 -0.88 7.04 -10.30
CA GLY A 25 -1.79 7.12 -9.18
C GLY A 25 -3.20 6.55 -9.43
N ARG A 26 -3.48 6.06 -10.62
CA ARG A 26 -4.83 5.65 -11.00
C ARG A 26 -4.92 4.29 -11.69
N CYS A 27 -3.84 3.84 -12.29
CA CYS A 27 -3.81 2.56 -13.01
C CYS A 27 -3.05 1.51 -12.19
N VAL A 28 -3.77 0.48 -11.73
CA VAL A 28 -3.15 -0.63 -11.00
C VAL A 28 -2.59 -1.64 -12.01
N LYS A 29 -1.28 -1.74 -12.07
CA LYS A 29 -0.61 -2.72 -12.95
C LYS A 29 -0.51 -4.09 -12.31
N SER A 30 -0.44 -4.14 -10.99
CA SER A 30 -0.45 -5.38 -10.21
C SER A 30 -0.93 -5.12 -8.80
N ASN A 31 -1.47 -6.15 -8.17
CA ASN A 31 -1.90 -6.10 -6.77
C ASN A 31 -1.85 -7.52 -6.20
N ILE A 32 -0.84 -7.77 -5.38
CA ILE A 32 -0.61 -9.07 -4.76
C ILE A 32 -0.89 -8.99 -3.28
N ILE A 33 -1.77 -9.85 -2.80
CA ILE A 33 -2.21 -9.86 -1.41
C ILE A 33 -1.99 -11.25 -0.82
N SER A 34 -1.32 -11.30 0.33
CA SER A 34 -1.19 -12.51 1.13
C SER A 34 -1.92 -12.29 2.46
N SER A 35 -3.07 -12.95 2.61
CA SER A 35 -3.93 -12.79 3.77
C SER A 35 -3.60 -13.79 4.86
N GLN A 36 -3.75 -13.36 6.14
CA GLN A 36 -3.59 -14.19 7.33
C GLN A 36 -4.92 -14.53 7.98
N ILE A 37 -6.05 -14.24 7.33
CA ILE A 37 -7.38 -14.40 7.92
C ILE A 37 -7.60 -15.80 8.48
N GLU A 38 -7.28 -16.84 7.71
CA GLU A 38 -7.48 -18.22 8.14
C GLU A 38 -6.61 -18.58 9.35
N LEU A 39 -5.39 -18.06 9.43
CA LEU A 39 -4.51 -18.27 10.56
C LEU A 39 -5.08 -17.65 11.83
N HIS A 40 -5.50 -16.39 11.76
CA HIS A 40 -6.02 -15.67 12.92
C HIS A 40 -7.37 -16.20 13.42
N LYS A 41 -8.16 -16.83 12.55
CA LYS A 41 -9.40 -17.51 12.95
C LYS A 41 -9.16 -18.60 13.99
N LEU A 42 -8.01 -19.25 13.95
CA LEU A 42 -7.65 -20.29 14.93
C LEU A 42 -7.51 -19.71 16.35
N TYR A 43 -7.25 -18.42 16.46
CA TYR A 43 -7.04 -17.73 17.74
C TYR A 43 -8.22 -16.81 18.11
N GLY A 44 -9.30 -16.82 17.32
CA GLY A 44 -10.47 -16.00 17.58
C GLY A 44 -10.31 -14.52 17.19
N GLY A 45 -9.22 -14.16 16.54
CA GLY A 45 -8.95 -12.80 16.10
C GLY A 45 -7.47 -12.57 15.83
N VAL A 46 -7.12 -11.33 15.45
CA VAL A 46 -5.74 -10.99 15.10
C VAL A 46 -4.84 -11.02 16.34
N VAL A 47 -3.73 -11.75 16.25
CA VAL A 47 -2.66 -11.78 17.26
C VAL A 47 -1.48 -11.00 16.71
N PRO A 48 -1.16 -9.81 17.26
CA PRO A 48 -0.15 -8.90 16.69
C PRO A 48 1.22 -9.52 16.45
N GLU A 49 1.72 -10.34 17.37
CA GLU A 49 3.02 -10.98 17.20
C GLU A 49 3.03 -11.97 16.04
N ILE A 50 1.96 -12.75 15.90
CA ILE A 50 1.83 -13.70 14.79
C ILE A 50 1.71 -12.94 13.47
N ALA A 51 0.94 -11.86 13.44
CA ALA A 51 0.81 -11.01 12.26
C ALA A 51 2.17 -10.47 11.82
N SER A 52 2.96 -9.94 12.74
CA SER A 52 4.29 -9.42 12.44
C SER A 52 5.21 -10.46 11.81
N ARG A 53 5.23 -11.67 12.38
CA ARG A 53 6.06 -12.77 11.87
C ARG A 53 5.65 -13.18 10.45
N LYS A 54 4.35 -13.22 10.16
CA LYS A 54 3.86 -13.56 8.82
C LYS A 54 4.20 -12.49 7.80
N HIS A 55 4.19 -11.23 8.17
CA HIS A 55 4.64 -10.16 7.28
C HIS A 55 6.11 -10.34 6.89
N VAL A 56 6.98 -10.68 7.84
CA VAL A 56 8.39 -10.94 7.57
C VAL A 56 8.55 -12.06 6.55
N GLU A 57 7.75 -13.13 6.68
CA GLU A 57 7.81 -14.27 5.76
C GLU A 57 7.32 -13.92 4.34
N LYS A 58 6.37 -12.99 4.22
CA LYS A 58 5.65 -12.75 2.97
C LYS A 58 6.03 -11.48 2.23
N VAL A 59 6.67 -10.50 2.89
CA VAL A 59 6.91 -9.20 2.29
C VAL A 59 7.74 -9.28 1.01
N ASN A 60 8.82 -10.07 1.01
CA ASN A 60 9.65 -10.23 -0.20
C ASN A 60 8.89 -10.92 -1.33
N PHE A 61 8.07 -11.91 -0.98
CA PHE A 61 7.27 -12.64 -1.95
C PHE A 61 6.27 -11.71 -2.66
N VAL A 62 5.49 -10.91 -1.91
CA VAL A 62 4.49 -10.04 -2.52
C VAL A 62 5.12 -8.94 -3.35
N VAL A 63 6.27 -8.40 -2.93
CA VAL A 63 7.03 -7.41 -3.70
C VAL A 63 7.49 -7.99 -5.03
N ARG A 64 8.11 -9.16 -4.99
CA ARG A 64 8.62 -9.83 -6.19
C ARG A 64 7.50 -10.16 -7.17
N GLU A 65 6.40 -10.71 -6.67
CA GLU A 65 5.26 -11.06 -7.50
C GLU A 65 4.57 -9.82 -8.08
N ALA A 66 4.49 -8.72 -7.31
CA ALA A 66 3.91 -7.48 -7.81
C ALA A 66 4.72 -6.91 -8.97
N LEU A 67 6.03 -6.90 -8.86
CA LEU A 67 6.91 -6.46 -9.94
C LEU A 67 6.78 -7.36 -11.17
N LYS A 68 6.78 -8.67 -10.96
CA LYS A 68 6.66 -9.65 -12.04
C LYS A 68 5.34 -9.50 -12.80
N GLU A 69 4.23 -9.43 -12.08
CA GLU A 69 2.91 -9.28 -12.70
C GLU A 69 2.79 -7.97 -13.48
N ALA A 70 3.39 -6.90 -12.97
CA ALA A 70 3.39 -5.61 -13.64
C ALA A 70 4.35 -5.53 -14.83
N GLY A 71 5.24 -6.53 -14.99
CA GLY A 71 6.27 -6.48 -16.02
C GLY A 71 7.34 -5.44 -15.74
N GLU A 72 7.59 -5.14 -14.46
CA GLU A 72 8.52 -4.10 -14.02
C GLU A 72 9.65 -4.69 -13.20
N THR A 73 10.73 -3.91 -13.03
CA THR A 73 11.84 -4.21 -12.14
C THR A 73 11.99 -3.07 -11.14
N LEU A 74 12.79 -3.27 -10.10
CA LEU A 74 13.08 -2.20 -9.15
C LEU A 74 13.75 -1.00 -9.83
N ASP A 75 14.50 -1.24 -10.91
CA ASP A 75 15.16 -0.16 -11.64
C ASP A 75 14.16 0.68 -12.45
N SER A 76 13.05 0.08 -12.92
CA SER A 76 12.03 0.79 -13.68
C SER A 76 10.99 1.49 -12.82
N ILE A 77 10.97 1.24 -11.51
CA ILE A 77 10.08 1.89 -10.56
C ILE A 77 10.64 3.28 -10.21
N ASP A 78 9.77 4.27 -10.13
CA ASP A 78 10.18 5.67 -9.86
C ASP A 78 10.22 6.00 -8.37
N ALA A 79 9.38 5.37 -7.55
CA ALA A 79 9.34 5.60 -6.12
C ALA A 79 8.78 4.38 -5.38
N ILE A 80 9.09 4.29 -4.09
CA ILE A 80 8.56 3.26 -3.20
C ILE A 80 7.62 3.94 -2.22
N ALA A 81 6.40 3.45 -2.09
CA ALA A 81 5.42 3.93 -1.13
C ALA A 81 5.15 2.86 -0.08
N VAL A 82 4.89 3.27 1.15
CA VAL A 82 4.60 2.33 2.24
C VAL A 82 3.64 2.95 3.25
N THR A 83 2.71 2.15 3.73
CA THR A 83 1.84 2.56 4.84
C THR A 83 2.65 2.64 6.12
N TYR A 84 2.63 3.81 6.78
CA TYR A 84 3.34 4.00 8.03
C TYR A 84 2.42 4.02 9.26
N GLY A 85 1.12 4.09 9.09
CA GLY A 85 0.13 4.12 10.15
C GLY A 85 -1.24 4.60 9.67
N PRO A 86 -2.29 4.47 10.50
CA PRO A 86 -2.33 3.66 11.71
C PRO A 86 -2.37 2.15 11.43
N GLY A 87 -2.00 1.35 12.41
CA GLY A 87 -2.02 -0.10 12.30
C GLY A 87 -1.24 -0.76 13.44
N LEU A 88 -1.03 -2.07 13.33
CA LEU A 88 -0.23 -2.82 14.30
C LEU A 88 1.23 -2.45 14.14
N VAL A 89 1.85 -1.94 15.21
CA VAL A 89 3.22 -1.39 15.16
C VAL A 89 4.23 -2.40 14.60
N GLY A 90 4.23 -3.63 15.12
CA GLY A 90 5.16 -4.65 14.65
C GLY A 90 4.96 -4.99 13.18
N ALA A 91 3.72 -5.05 12.72
CA ALA A 91 3.38 -5.31 11.32
C ALA A 91 3.82 -4.15 10.43
N LEU A 92 3.51 -2.91 10.82
CA LEU A 92 3.91 -1.70 10.09
C LEU A 92 5.43 -1.63 9.91
N LEU A 93 6.18 -1.97 10.96
CA LEU A 93 7.64 -1.94 10.91
C LEU A 93 8.22 -2.86 9.83
N VAL A 94 7.58 -3.99 9.56
CA VAL A 94 8.03 -4.92 8.51
C VAL A 94 7.96 -4.26 7.14
N GLY A 95 6.81 -3.67 6.79
CA GLY A 95 6.65 -2.99 5.50
C GLY A 95 7.56 -1.78 5.37
N VAL A 96 7.65 -0.98 6.43
CA VAL A 96 8.51 0.22 6.45
C VAL A 96 9.99 -0.16 6.28
N ALA A 97 10.46 -1.20 6.98
CA ALA A 97 11.84 -1.67 6.85
C ALA A 97 12.14 -2.15 5.43
N GLU A 98 11.24 -2.93 4.83
CA GLU A 98 11.38 -3.40 3.45
C GLU A 98 11.43 -2.23 2.48
N ALA A 99 10.50 -1.29 2.60
CA ALA A 99 10.44 -0.13 1.71
C ALA A 99 11.69 0.74 1.82
N LYS A 100 12.18 0.96 3.03
CA LYS A 100 13.42 1.73 3.26
C LYS A 100 14.62 1.02 2.63
N ALA A 101 14.73 -0.29 2.80
CA ALA A 101 15.83 -1.07 2.25
C ALA A 101 15.84 -1.00 0.72
N LEU A 102 14.68 -1.17 0.09
CA LEU A 102 14.55 -1.11 -1.37
C LEU A 102 14.85 0.30 -1.90
N ALA A 103 14.30 1.33 -1.26
CA ALA A 103 14.52 2.71 -1.66
C ALA A 103 15.99 3.10 -1.55
N PHE A 104 16.64 2.70 -0.47
CA PHE A 104 18.07 2.95 -0.25
C PHE A 104 18.92 2.22 -1.29
N ALA A 105 18.68 0.92 -1.48
CA ALA A 105 19.47 0.08 -2.39
C ALA A 105 19.41 0.56 -3.84
N LYS A 106 18.27 1.11 -4.26
CA LYS A 106 18.04 1.54 -5.63
C LYS A 106 18.03 3.05 -5.80
N ASN A 107 18.33 3.78 -4.74
CA ASN A 107 18.34 5.26 -4.73
C ASN A 107 17.03 5.84 -5.27
N LYS A 108 15.91 5.33 -4.75
CA LYS A 108 14.57 5.80 -5.12
C LYS A 108 13.95 6.58 -3.97
N PRO A 109 13.07 7.55 -4.29
CA PRO A 109 12.31 8.25 -3.24
C PRO A 109 11.44 7.28 -2.43
N LEU A 110 11.31 7.54 -1.14
CA LEU A 110 10.43 6.81 -0.24
C LEU A 110 9.27 7.72 0.16
N VAL A 111 8.04 7.23 -0.01
CA VAL A 111 6.84 7.99 0.31
C VAL A 111 6.05 7.27 1.40
N GLY A 112 5.83 7.94 2.54
CA GLY A 112 4.98 7.43 3.60
C GLY A 112 3.51 7.73 3.30
N VAL A 113 2.63 6.73 3.46
CA VAL A 113 1.20 6.87 3.21
C VAL A 113 0.42 6.53 4.48
N HIS A 114 -0.52 7.39 4.82
CA HIS A 114 -1.45 7.15 5.92
C HIS A 114 -2.50 6.13 5.46
N HIS A 115 -2.76 5.11 6.29
CA HIS A 115 -3.67 4.02 5.93
C HIS A 115 -5.05 4.50 5.47
N ILE A 116 -5.64 5.45 6.19
CA ILE A 116 -6.96 5.99 5.87
C ILE A 116 -6.92 6.83 4.59
N GLU A 117 -5.85 7.58 4.38
CA GLU A 117 -5.65 8.32 3.13
C GLU A 117 -5.61 7.36 1.93
N GLY A 118 -4.98 6.20 2.11
CA GLY A 118 -4.98 5.14 1.10
C GLY A 118 -6.39 4.68 0.75
N HIS A 119 -7.26 4.50 1.74
CA HIS A 119 -8.66 4.15 1.50
C HIS A 119 -9.41 5.24 0.73
N ILE A 120 -9.16 6.50 1.05
CA ILE A 120 -9.77 7.62 0.34
C ILE A 120 -9.29 7.63 -1.11
N CYS A 121 -8.00 7.49 -1.33
CA CYS A 121 -7.40 7.52 -2.67
C CYS A 121 -7.78 6.31 -3.54
N ALA A 122 -8.25 5.21 -2.93
CA ALA A 122 -8.75 4.06 -3.69
C ALA A 122 -9.89 4.44 -4.63
N ASN A 123 -10.63 5.51 -4.33
CA ASN A 123 -11.68 6.02 -5.20
C ASN A 123 -11.16 6.45 -6.57
N TYR A 124 -9.92 6.93 -6.65
CA TYR A 124 -9.32 7.35 -7.92
C TYR A 124 -8.97 6.15 -8.83
N ILE A 125 -8.84 4.97 -8.24
CA ILE A 125 -8.62 3.73 -9.00
C ILE A 125 -9.96 3.27 -9.59
N GLU A 126 -11.01 3.26 -8.77
CA GLU A 126 -12.36 2.86 -9.19
C GLU A 126 -12.97 3.88 -10.15
N HIS A 127 -12.69 5.15 -9.93
CA HIS A 127 -13.21 6.26 -10.72
C HIS A 127 -12.05 7.14 -11.22
N PRO A 128 -11.35 6.72 -12.31
CA PRO A 128 -10.15 7.44 -12.77
C PRO A 128 -10.37 8.89 -13.16
N ASP A 129 -11.59 9.26 -13.50
CA ASP A 129 -11.93 10.63 -13.90
C ASP A 129 -12.34 11.53 -12.74
N LEU A 130 -12.32 10.98 -11.52
CA LEU A 130 -12.73 11.72 -10.33
C LEU A 130 -11.74 12.86 -10.03
N GLU A 131 -12.27 14.06 -9.90
CA GLU A 131 -11.48 15.22 -9.47
C GLU A 131 -11.63 15.40 -7.96
N PRO A 132 -10.53 15.60 -7.23
CA PRO A 132 -10.62 15.81 -5.80
C PRO A 132 -11.24 17.16 -5.47
N VAL A 133 -12.12 17.18 -4.47
CA VAL A 133 -12.70 18.40 -3.92
C VAL A 133 -12.33 18.48 -2.45
N SER A 134 -11.84 19.65 -2.04
CA SER A 134 -11.45 19.89 -0.66
C SER A 134 -12.29 20.99 -0.04
N TYR A 135 -12.82 20.73 1.14
CA TYR A 135 -13.57 21.70 1.92
C TYR A 135 -12.80 22.02 3.20
N THR A 136 -12.59 23.29 3.44
CA THR A 136 -11.98 23.76 4.69
C THR A 136 -13.00 23.94 5.80
N HIS A 137 -14.30 23.95 5.45
CA HIS A 137 -15.39 24.11 6.40
C HIS A 137 -16.63 23.36 5.92
N LEU A 138 -17.07 22.35 6.70
CA LEU A 138 -18.27 21.58 6.42
C LEU A 138 -19.33 21.85 7.50
N ARG A 139 -20.59 22.02 7.08
CA ARG A 139 -21.73 22.05 7.98
C ARG A 139 -22.52 20.75 7.87
N ALA A 140 -23.38 20.51 8.88
CA ALA A 140 -24.09 19.23 8.99
C ALA A 140 -24.95 18.87 7.77
N HIS A 141 -25.37 19.82 6.98
CA HIS A 141 -26.25 19.61 5.82
C HIS A 141 -25.51 19.53 4.48
N GLU A 142 -24.22 19.79 4.46
CA GLU A 142 -23.46 19.85 3.21
C GLU A 142 -23.07 18.47 2.68
N THR A 143 -23.00 17.46 3.55
CA THR A 143 -22.64 16.09 3.17
C THR A 143 -23.70 15.39 2.33
N GLU A 144 -24.93 15.84 2.38
CA GLU A 144 -26.04 15.27 1.60
C GLU A 144 -26.17 15.90 0.21
N ALA A 145 -25.63 17.09 0.04
CA ALA A 145 -25.71 17.81 -1.23
C ALA A 145 -24.58 17.45 -2.19
N ASP A 146 -23.57 16.83 -1.68
CA ASP A 146 -22.37 16.46 -2.43
C ASP A 146 -22.44 15.02 -2.90
#